data_4386423fb577fe3dcbb81f40041a73ed
#
_entry.id   4386423fb577fe3dcbb81f40041a73ed
#
_cell.length_a   1.000
_cell.length_b   1.000
_cell.length_c   1.000
_cell.angle_alpha   90.00
_cell.angle_beta   90.00
_cell.angle_gamma   90.00
#
_symmetry.space_group_name_H-M   'P 1'
#
loop_
_entity.id
_entity.type
_entity.pdbx_description
1 polymer ?
#
loop_
_entity_poly.entity_id
_entity_poly.type
_entity_poly.pdbx_seq_one_letter_code
_entity_poly.pdbx_strand_id
1 'polypeptide(L)'
;MGTICDSRGDGALVRVKMDAGDSVKDRVAFVFDQIRRATQESEREKNGVRLVAATKAVTVDRIREAITAGVQIAGENRLQEALPKIAALKQERIVWHFIGQLQRRKVRAVVGVFELIHSVDSLELASEIDQRAAAAGLRQKILLEVNLGAEQSKAGFLADEVEEALPGLASLNHVTIQGLMAIPPPVRDAEQSRPHFRRLRELAARLTQRGIPGVQLTELSMGMSNDYMVAIQEGATLIRLGTAIFGGRRG
;
A
#
# COMPACT_ATOMS: atom_id res chain seq x y z
N MET A 1 14.89 18.42 -42.53
CA MET A 1 16.05 18.95 -41.80
C MET A 1 15.89 18.53 -40.34
N GLY A 2 16.58 17.50 -39.96
CA GLY A 2 16.53 16.98 -38.58
C GLY A 2 17.43 17.81 -37.67
N THR A 3 16.95 18.12 -36.48
CA THR A 3 17.78 18.65 -35.41
C THR A 3 17.96 17.56 -34.37
N ILE A 4 19.16 17.02 -34.33
CA ILE A 4 19.66 16.12 -33.28
C ILE A 4 19.86 17.00 -32.05
N CYS A 5 19.21 16.69 -30.95
CA CYS A 5 19.49 17.34 -29.66
C CYS A 5 20.34 16.42 -28.80
N ASP A 6 21.43 17.01 -28.41
CA ASP A 6 22.61 16.50 -27.70
C ASP A 6 22.26 16.06 -26.26
N SER A 7 22.88 14.95 -25.88
CA SER A 7 22.82 14.35 -24.55
C SER A 7 23.78 15.08 -23.60
N ARG A 8 23.26 15.78 -22.60
CA ARG A 8 24.01 16.05 -21.36
C ARG A 8 23.10 15.91 -20.16
N GLY A 9 23.52 15.03 -19.25
CA GLY A 9 22.79 14.63 -18.08
C GLY A 9 22.58 15.76 -17.08
N ASP A 10 21.33 15.94 -16.74
CA ASP A 10 20.89 16.49 -15.47
C ASP A 10 19.74 15.59 -15.00
N GLY A 11 19.97 14.94 -13.84
CA GLY A 11 19.02 14.01 -13.21
C GLY A 11 17.79 14.71 -12.62
N ALA A 12 17.19 15.60 -13.37
CA ALA A 12 15.89 16.18 -13.05
C ALA A 12 14.81 15.15 -13.42
N LEU A 13 14.17 14.56 -12.42
CA LEU A 13 12.93 13.81 -12.56
C LEU A 13 11.95 14.63 -13.41
N VAL A 14 11.87 14.29 -14.72
CA VAL A 14 10.89 14.89 -15.62
C VAL A 14 9.51 14.54 -15.06
N ARG A 15 8.88 15.47 -14.38
CA ARG A 15 7.46 15.43 -14.06
C ARG A 15 6.71 15.52 -15.40
N VAL A 16 6.50 14.38 -16.06
CA VAL A 16 5.51 14.29 -17.12
C VAL A 16 4.17 14.53 -16.44
N LYS A 17 3.62 15.73 -16.60
CA LYS A 17 2.27 16.04 -16.15
C LYS A 17 1.33 15.17 -16.97
N MET A 18 0.64 14.24 -16.31
CA MET A 18 -0.50 13.56 -16.90
C MET A 18 -1.60 14.59 -17.14
N ASP A 19 -2.09 14.65 -18.36
CA ASP A 19 -3.16 15.58 -18.75
C ASP A 19 -4.52 15.14 -18.19
N ALA A 20 -5.42 16.11 -17.99
CA ALA A 20 -6.76 15.82 -17.48
C ALA A 20 -7.59 14.92 -18.42
N GLY A 21 -7.18 14.78 -19.68
CA GLY A 21 -7.82 13.97 -20.73
C GLY A 21 -7.34 12.52 -20.81
N ASP A 22 -6.26 12.14 -20.12
CA ASP A 22 -5.71 10.77 -20.22
C ASP A 22 -6.70 9.72 -19.70
N SER A 23 -6.83 8.62 -20.44
CA SER A 23 -7.64 7.47 -20.05
C SER A 23 -7.04 6.74 -18.82
N VAL A 24 -7.85 5.93 -18.14
CA VAL A 24 -7.34 5.06 -17.05
C VAL A 24 -6.23 4.15 -17.57
N LYS A 25 -6.38 3.63 -18.80
CA LYS A 25 -5.39 2.77 -19.45
C LYS A 25 -4.05 3.47 -19.60
N ASP A 26 -4.03 4.72 -20.11
CA ASP A 26 -2.80 5.47 -20.32
C ASP A 26 -2.10 5.77 -19.00
N ARG A 27 -2.88 6.15 -17.99
CA ARG A 27 -2.38 6.40 -16.63
C ARG A 27 -1.78 5.15 -15.99
N VAL A 28 -2.41 4.01 -16.12
CA VAL A 28 -1.90 2.71 -15.62
C VAL A 28 -0.60 2.34 -16.34
N ALA A 29 -0.55 2.46 -17.67
CA ALA A 29 0.66 2.19 -18.44
C ALA A 29 1.82 3.10 -18.02
N PHE A 30 1.56 4.40 -17.83
CA PHE A 30 2.54 5.35 -17.33
C PHE A 30 3.05 4.97 -15.93
N VAL A 31 2.14 4.65 -15.00
CA VAL A 31 2.52 4.24 -13.63
C VAL A 31 3.40 2.99 -13.65
N PHE A 32 3.07 1.98 -14.45
CA PHE A 32 3.90 0.78 -14.57
C PHE A 32 5.29 1.08 -15.17
N ASP A 33 5.38 2.01 -16.12
CA ASP A 33 6.67 2.46 -16.64
C ASP A 33 7.51 3.13 -15.55
N GLN A 34 6.92 4.03 -14.77
CA GLN A 34 7.60 4.69 -13.66
C GLN A 34 8.04 3.69 -12.57
N ILE A 35 7.22 2.70 -12.23
CA ILE A 35 7.60 1.62 -11.30
C ILE A 35 8.84 0.89 -11.81
N ARG A 36 8.86 0.50 -13.10
CA ARG A 36 10.01 -0.17 -13.69
C ARG A 36 11.29 0.66 -13.60
N ARG A 37 11.21 1.96 -13.93
CA ARG A 37 12.35 2.89 -13.84
C ARG A 37 12.88 2.99 -12.42
N ALA A 38 12.02 3.30 -11.44
CA ALA A 38 12.43 3.43 -10.05
C ALA A 38 13.02 2.12 -9.47
N THR A 39 12.51 0.98 -9.90
CA THR A 39 13.03 -0.34 -9.50
C THR A 39 14.41 -0.61 -10.10
N GLN A 40 14.63 -0.21 -11.37
CA GLN A 40 15.93 -0.35 -12.02
C GLN A 40 16.98 0.57 -11.40
N GLU A 41 16.63 1.84 -11.15
CA GLU A 41 17.52 2.83 -10.52
C GLU A 41 17.95 2.43 -9.09
N SER A 42 17.12 1.68 -8.38
CA SER A 42 17.39 1.21 -7.01
C SER A 42 18.07 -0.16 -6.95
N GLU A 43 18.50 -0.73 -8.08
CA GLU A 43 19.12 -2.07 -8.20
C GLU A 43 18.29 -3.21 -7.56
N ARG A 44 16.96 -3.03 -7.48
CA ARG A 44 16.05 -4.00 -6.88
C ARG A 44 15.54 -5.01 -7.91
N GLU A 45 15.06 -6.15 -7.43
CA GLU A 45 14.41 -7.15 -8.30
C GLU A 45 13.22 -6.53 -9.04
N LYS A 46 13.15 -6.76 -10.35
CA LYS A 46 12.18 -6.13 -11.27
C LYS A 46 10.70 -6.35 -10.88
N ASN A 47 10.39 -7.39 -10.12
CA ASN A 47 9.02 -7.76 -9.73
C ASN A 47 8.70 -7.51 -8.25
N GLY A 48 9.59 -6.83 -7.53
CA GLY A 48 9.46 -6.62 -6.10
C GLY A 48 8.39 -5.60 -5.67
N VAL A 49 7.85 -4.79 -6.61
CA VAL A 49 6.89 -3.72 -6.29
C VAL A 49 5.53 -4.02 -6.92
N ARG A 50 4.49 -4.05 -6.11
CA ARG A 50 3.09 -4.27 -6.52
C ARG A 50 2.28 -3.00 -6.34
N LEU A 51 1.44 -2.72 -7.33
CA LEU A 51 0.53 -1.59 -7.34
C LEU A 51 -0.79 -1.96 -6.68
N VAL A 52 -1.16 -1.24 -5.62
CA VAL A 52 -2.50 -1.25 -5.03
C VAL A 52 -3.26 -0.03 -5.55
N ALA A 53 -4.23 -0.24 -6.43
CA ALA A 53 -5.09 0.83 -6.93
C ALA A 53 -6.11 1.23 -5.87
N ALA A 54 -6.01 2.43 -5.32
CA ALA A 54 -6.95 2.93 -4.32
C ALA A 54 -8.26 3.35 -5.00
N THR A 55 -9.29 2.51 -4.86
CA THR A 55 -10.56 2.58 -5.61
C THR A 55 -11.66 3.35 -4.88
N LYS A 56 -11.37 4.00 -3.76
CA LYS A 56 -12.33 4.85 -3.04
C LYS A 56 -12.95 5.89 -3.96
N ALA A 57 -14.28 6.00 -3.95
CA ALA A 57 -15.07 6.90 -4.81
C ALA A 57 -14.84 6.70 -6.34
N VAL A 58 -14.40 5.51 -6.76
CA VAL A 58 -14.24 5.12 -8.17
C VAL A 58 -15.39 4.20 -8.58
N THR A 59 -15.95 4.41 -9.77
CA THR A 59 -17.03 3.55 -10.31
C THR A 59 -16.51 2.18 -10.72
N VAL A 60 -17.37 1.18 -10.73
CA VAL A 60 -17.04 -0.20 -11.14
C VAL A 60 -16.46 -0.25 -12.55
N ASP A 61 -16.99 0.54 -13.49
CA ASP A 61 -16.50 0.56 -14.88
C ASP A 61 -15.06 1.06 -14.97
N ARG A 62 -14.70 2.11 -14.23
CA ARG A 62 -13.32 2.59 -14.19
C ARG A 62 -12.37 1.62 -13.51
N ILE A 63 -12.85 0.85 -12.52
CA ILE A 63 -12.05 -0.23 -11.93
C ILE A 63 -11.82 -1.33 -12.96
N ARG A 64 -12.84 -1.68 -13.76
CA ARG A 64 -12.72 -2.68 -14.83
C ARG A 64 -11.74 -2.23 -15.93
N GLU A 65 -11.75 -0.94 -16.29
CA GLU A 65 -10.72 -0.38 -17.19
C GLU A 65 -9.31 -0.55 -16.62
N ALA A 66 -9.11 -0.30 -15.31
CA ALA A 66 -7.83 -0.48 -14.65
C ALA A 66 -7.39 -1.95 -14.61
N ILE A 67 -8.32 -2.89 -14.35
CA ILE A 67 -8.06 -4.34 -14.41
C ILE A 67 -7.62 -4.74 -15.82
N THR A 68 -8.33 -4.29 -16.84
CA THR A 68 -7.99 -4.55 -18.26
C THR A 68 -6.62 -3.98 -18.62
N ALA A 69 -6.20 -2.87 -17.99
CA ALA A 69 -4.88 -2.28 -18.16
C ALA A 69 -3.77 -2.96 -17.32
N GLY A 70 -4.09 -4.02 -16.56
CA GLY A 70 -3.13 -4.83 -15.82
C GLY A 70 -3.08 -4.62 -14.31
N VAL A 71 -3.99 -3.84 -13.73
CA VAL A 71 -4.10 -3.72 -12.27
C VAL A 71 -4.62 -5.01 -11.67
N GLN A 72 -3.90 -5.56 -10.70
CA GLN A 72 -4.21 -6.84 -10.06
C GLN A 72 -4.72 -6.69 -8.62
N ILE A 73 -4.50 -5.53 -7.98
CA ILE A 73 -4.85 -5.31 -6.58
C ILE A 73 -5.65 -4.01 -6.47
N ALA A 74 -6.86 -4.10 -5.91
CA ALA A 74 -7.68 -2.96 -5.54
C ALA A 74 -7.60 -2.72 -4.03
N GLY A 75 -7.49 -1.46 -3.63
CA GLY A 75 -7.48 -1.05 -2.22
C GLY A 75 -8.69 -0.22 -1.86
N GLU A 76 -9.41 -0.62 -0.82
CA GLU A 76 -10.59 0.07 -0.33
C GLU A 76 -10.44 0.59 1.10
N ASN A 77 -11.04 1.75 1.35
CA ASN A 77 -10.99 2.41 2.66
C ASN A 77 -12.25 2.19 3.48
N ARG A 78 -13.37 1.84 2.85
CA ARG A 78 -14.69 1.76 3.48
C ARG A 78 -15.46 0.53 3.01
N LEU A 79 -15.94 -0.27 3.94
CA LEU A 79 -16.73 -1.47 3.65
C LEU A 79 -17.97 -1.21 2.80
N GLN A 80 -18.71 -0.13 3.12
CA GLN A 80 -19.94 0.21 2.42
C GLN A 80 -19.71 0.47 0.93
N GLU A 81 -18.52 1.00 0.57
CA GLU A 81 -18.13 1.20 -0.84
C GLU A 81 -17.53 -0.08 -1.44
N ALA A 82 -16.82 -0.87 -0.65
CA ALA A 82 -16.11 -2.06 -1.11
C ALA A 82 -17.05 -3.20 -1.49
N LEU A 83 -18.00 -3.55 -0.61
CA LEU A 83 -18.83 -4.76 -0.79
C LEU A 83 -19.63 -4.77 -2.11
N PRO A 84 -20.30 -3.68 -2.53
CA PRO A 84 -20.96 -3.64 -3.84
C PRO A 84 -20.00 -3.81 -5.02
N LYS A 85 -18.78 -3.24 -4.92
CA LYS A 85 -17.76 -3.34 -5.97
C LYS A 85 -17.20 -4.77 -6.06
N ILE A 86 -16.91 -5.40 -4.92
CA ILE A 86 -16.45 -6.78 -4.84
C ILE A 86 -17.50 -7.70 -5.48
N ALA A 87 -18.79 -7.50 -5.17
CA ALA A 87 -19.87 -8.29 -5.76
C ALA A 87 -19.97 -8.09 -7.27
N ALA A 88 -19.89 -6.83 -7.75
CA ALA A 88 -19.97 -6.50 -9.17
C ALA A 88 -18.78 -6.99 -10.00
N LEU A 89 -17.60 -7.14 -9.36
CA LEU A 89 -16.34 -7.56 -10.00
C LEU A 89 -15.95 -9.00 -9.64
N LYS A 90 -16.89 -9.81 -9.14
CA LYS A 90 -16.64 -11.19 -8.67
C LYS A 90 -16.01 -12.10 -9.73
N GLN A 91 -16.27 -11.84 -11.01
CA GLN A 91 -15.72 -12.62 -12.13
C GLN A 91 -14.36 -12.13 -12.62
N GLU A 92 -13.92 -10.97 -12.13
CA GLU A 92 -12.65 -10.37 -12.51
C GLU A 92 -11.50 -10.94 -11.67
N ARG A 93 -10.31 -11.01 -12.27
CA ARG A 93 -9.10 -11.43 -11.57
C ARG A 93 -8.49 -10.26 -10.81
N ILE A 94 -9.10 -9.89 -9.68
CA ILE A 94 -8.63 -8.81 -8.84
C ILE A 94 -8.60 -9.23 -7.37
N VAL A 95 -7.52 -8.87 -6.69
CA VAL A 95 -7.33 -9.08 -5.26
C VAL A 95 -7.73 -7.82 -4.51
N TRP A 96 -8.43 -7.96 -3.39
CA TRP A 96 -8.89 -6.83 -2.59
C TRP A 96 -8.08 -6.68 -1.31
N HIS A 97 -7.53 -5.49 -1.10
CA HIS A 97 -6.86 -5.09 0.12
C HIS A 97 -7.68 -4.04 0.88
N PHE A 98 -7.74 -4.15 2.21
CA PHE A 98 -8.31 -3.12 3.06
C PHE A 98 -7.19 -2.15 3.47
N ILE A 99 -7.29 -0.88 3.07
CA ILE A 99 -6.23 0.12 3.25
C ILE A 99 -6.70 1.35 4.05
N GLY A 100 -7.94 1.36 4.54
CA GLY A 100 -8.50 2.41 5.40
C GLY A 100 -8.43 2.03 6.87
N GLN A 101 -8.68 2.98 7.77
CA GLN A 101 -8.72 2.71 9.20
C GLN A 101 -9.82 1.70 9.54
N LEU A 102 -9.45 0.61 10.24
CA LEU A 102 -10.35 -0.47 10.58
C LEU A 102 -10.84 -0.33 12.04
N GLN A 103 -12.12 -0.05 12.21
CA GLN A 103 -12.74 -0.07 13.52
C GLN A 103 -13.03 -1.51 13.97
N ARG A 104 -12.76 -1.86 15.24
CA ARG A 104 -12.98 -3.20 15.82
C ARG A 104 -14.37 -3.78 15.50
N ARG A 105 -15.45 -2.98 15.61
CA ARG A 105 -16.84 -3.41 15.30
C ARG A 105 -17.03 -3.86 13.84
N LYS A 106 -16.13 -3.50 12.92
CA LYS A 106 -16.20 -3.84 11.49
C LYS A 106 -15.34 -5.04 11.12
N VAL A 107 -14.50 -5.54 12.01
CA VAL A 107 -13.56 -6.64 11.76
C VAL A 107 -14.27 -7.86 11.18
N ARG A 108 -15.43 -8.27 11.77
CA ARG A 108 -16.22 -9.41 11.30
C ARG A 108 -16.57 -9.34 9.80
N ALA A 109 -16.75 -8.14 9.25
CA ALA A 109 -17.12 -7.95 7.85
C ALA A 109 -15.92 -7.75 6.91
N VAL A 110 -14.71 -7.68 7.46
CA VAL A 110 -13.45 -7.49 6.71
C VAL A 110 -12.68 -8.81 6.59
N VAL A 111 -12.64 -9.58 7.67
CA VAL A 111 -11.94 -10.87 7.73
C VAL A 111 -12.50 -11.85 6.69
N GLY A 112 -11.63 -12.44 5.89
CA GLY A 112 -11.97 -13.36 4.81
C GLY A 112 -12.52 -12.71 3.53
N VAL A 113 -12.82 -11.41 3.55
CA VAL A 113 -13.25 -10.64 2.37
C VAL A 113 -12.05 -10.00 1.67
N PHE A 114 -11.10 -9.51 2.45
CA PHE A 114 -9.88 -8.88 1.94
C PHE A 114 -8.67 -9.80 2.13
N GLU A 115 -7.85 -9.92 1.10
CA GLU A 115 -6.63 -10.73 1.14
C GLU A 115 -5.63 -10.19 2.17
N LEU A 116 -5.51 -8.86 2.28
CA LEU A 116 -4.57 -8.19 3.17
C LEU A 116 -5.22 -6.97 3.82
N ILE A 117 -5.06 -6.82 5.14
CA ILE A 117 -5.46 -5.64 5.90
C ILE A 117 -4.19 -4.85 6.24
N HIS A 118 -4.10 -3.60 5.76
CA HIS A 118 -2.89 -2.78 5.91
C HIS A 118 -2.83 -1.97 7.20
N SER A 119 -3.96 -1.78 7.86
CA SER A 119 -4.19 -0.75 8.88
C SER A 119 -4.40 -1.32 10.28
N VAL A 120 -3.57 -2.29 10.68
CA VAL A 120 -3.63 -2.84 12.04
C VAL A 120 -2.74 -1.99 12.95
N ASP A 121 -3.37 -1.20 13.81
CA ASP A 121 -2.77 -0.13 14.60
C ASP A 121 -2.63 -0.45 16.09
N SER A 122 -3.05 -1.64 16.54
CA SER A 122 -3.01 -2.04 17.94
C SER A 122 -3.06 -3.55 18.11
N LEU A 123 -2.58 -4.05 19.24
CA LEU A 123 -2.66 -5.45 19.63
C LEU A 123 -4.13 -5.90 19.82
N GLU A 124 -4.98 -5.00 20.33
CA GLU A 124 -6.40 -5.24 20.52
C GLU A 124 -7.12 -5.45 19.18
N LEU A 125 -6.78 -4.66 18.15
CA LEU A 125 -7.33 -4.86 16.81
C LEU A 125 -6.83 -6.15 16.19
N ALA A 126 -5.54 -6.47 16.31
CA ALA A 126 -4.97 -7.72 15.84
C ALA A 126 -5.62 -8.94 16.50
N SER A 127 -5.87 -8.88 17.82
CA SER A 127 -6.54 -9.93 18.58
C SER A 127 -8.00 -10.14 18.14
N GLU A 128 -8.74 -9.06 17.86
CA GLU A 128 -10.11 -9.17 17.31
C GLU A 128 -10.09 -9.80 15.91
N ILE A 129 -9.10 -9.45 15.07
CA ILE A 129 -8.93 -10.07 13.75
C ILE A 129 -8.63 -11.56 13.90
N ASP A 130 -7.74 -11.95 14.80
CA ASP A 130 -7.39 -13.35 15.09
C ASP A 130 -8.62 -14.16 15.51
N GLN A 131 -9.40 -13.65 16.46
CA GLN A 131 -10.63 -14.32 16.92
C GLN A 131 -11.65 -14.51 15.79
N ARG A 132 -11.83 -13.50 14.91
CA ARG A 132 -12.75 -13.60 13.77
C ARG A 132 -12.23 -14.53 12.70
N ALA A 133 -10.93 -14.55 12.46
CA ALA A 133 -10.28 -15.49 11.55
C ALA A 133 -10.39 -16.93 12.04
N ALA A 134 -10.18 -17.18 13.34
CA ALA A 134 -10.41 -18.46 13.99
C ALA A 134 -11.85 -18.95 13.80
N ALA A 135 -12.84 -18.09 14.09
CA ALA A 135 -14.26 -18.42 13.95
C ALA A 135 -14.67 -18.70 12.48
N ALA A 136 -13.94 -18.16 11.51
CA ALA A 136 -14.14 -18.39 10.09
C ALA A 136 -13.30 -19.54 9.52
N GLY A 137 -12.46 -20.20 10.33
CA GLY A 137 -11.58 -21.30 9.93
C GLY A 137 -10.48 -20.89 8.94
N LEU A 138 -10.01 -19.65 9.01
CA LEU A 138 -9.00 -19.12 8.09
C LEU A 138 -7.86 -18.42 8.83
N ARG A 139 -6.84 -18.02 8.08
CA ARG A 139 -5.73 -17.21 8.58
C ARG A 139 -5.69 -15.90 7.79
N GLN A 140 -5.83 -14.75 8.47
CA GLN A 140 -5.89 -13.43 7.86
C GLN A 140 -4.49 -12.81 7.78
N LYS A 141 -4.11 -12.34 6.59
CA LYS A 141 -2.89 -11.56 6.38
C LYS A 141 -3.08 -10.12 6.83
N ILE A 142 -2.10 -9.59 7.55
CA ILE A 142 -2.13 -8.22 8.06
C ILE A 142 -0.78 -7.52 7.89
N LEU A 143 -0.81 -6.19 7.82
CA LEU A 143 0.34 -5.32 8.06
C LEU A 143 0.10 -4.49 9.32
N LEU A 144 1.17 -4.20 10.04
CA LEU A 144 1.13 -3.30 11.19
C LEU A 144 1.29 -1.86 10.69
N GLU A 145 0.33 -1.01 11.04
CA GLU A 145 0.41 0.43 10.72
C GLU A 145 1.32 1.13 11.72
N VAL A 146 2.34 1.83 11.20
CA VAL A 146 3.34 2.55 12.00
C VAL A 146 3.19 4.05 11.84
N ASN A 147 3.05 4.76 12.95
CA ASN A 147 3.01 6.21 13.03
C ASN A 147 4.44 6.78 13.09
N LEU A 148 5.03 7.02 11.93
CA LEU A 148 6.41 7.51 11.82
C LEU A 148 6.62 8.97 12.24
N GLY A 149 5.55 9.74 12.28
CA GLY A 149 5.58 11.16 12.65
C GLY A 149 5.38 11.40 14.13
N ALA A 150 5.06 10.37 14.92
CA ALA A 150 4.65 10.47 16.32
C ALA A 150 3.52 11.52 16.54
N GLU A 151 2.66 11.70 15.53
CA GLU A 151 1.53 12.63 15.60
C GLU A 151 0.42 11.98 16.43
N GLN A 152 0.06 12.56 17.56
CA GLN A 152 -0.98 12.04 18.48
C GLN A 152 -2.36 11.84 17.82
N SER A 153 -2.64 12.57 16.73
CA SER A 153 -3.91 12.49 16.01
C SER A 153 -3.98 11.35 14.97
N LYS A 154 -2.86 10.66 14.71
CA LYS A 154 -2.79 9.57 13.72
C LYS A 154 -2.83 8.22 14.40
N ALA A 155 -3.56 7.28 13.78
CA ALA A 155 -3.52 5.87 14.11
C ALA A 155 -2.13 5.26 13.80
N GLY A 156 -1.86 4.09 14.36
CA GLY A 156 -0.62 3.35 14.15
C GLY A 156 0.21 3.25 15.42
N PHE A 157 0.93 2.15 15.54
CA PHE A 157 1.93 1.95 16.59
C PHE A 157 3.06 2.99 16.47
N LEU A 158 3.57 3.47 17.56
CA LEU A 158 4.91 4.06 17.56
C LEU A 158 5.96 2.97 17.27
N ALA A 159 7.13 3.36 16.79
CA ALA A 159 8.17 2.37 16.42
C ALA A 159 8.55 1.46 17.60
N ASP A 160 8.68 2.01 18.79
CA ASP A 160 9.02 1.27 20.01
C ASP A 160 7.84 0.38 20.47
N GLU A 161 6.59 0.85 20.31
CA GLU A 161 5.39 0.08 20.63
C GLU A 161 5.24 -1.16 19.74
N VAL A 162 5.66 -1.10 18.45
CA VAL A 162 5.70 -2.31 17.61
C VAL A 162 6.63 -3.35 18.21
N GLU A 163 7.81 -2.92 18.67
CA GLU A 163 8.81 -3.80 19.25
C GLU A 163 8.32 -4.49 20.54
N GLU A 164 7.62 -3.73 21.37
CA GLU A 164 7.03 -4.23 22.62
C GLU A 164 5.83 -5.15 22.38
N ALA A 165 4.98 -4.82 21.39
CA ALA A 165 3.79 -5.59 21.07
C ALA A 165 4.10 -6.89 20.29
N LEU A 166 5.27 -6.99 19.66
CA LEU A 166 5.60 -8.04 18.72
C LEU A 166 5.49 -9.47 19.30
N PRO A 167 5.92 -9.77 20.54
CA PRO A 167 5.72 -11.10 21.15
C PRO A 167 4.23 -11.46 21.29
N GLY A 168 3.40 -10.51 21.73
CA GLY A 168 1.94 -10.69 21.81
C GLY A 168 1.30 -10.88 20.44
N LEU A 169 1.72 -10.11 19.44
CA LEU A 169 1.27 -10.25 18.07
C LEU A 169 1.66 -11.60 17.45
N ALA A 170 2.87 -12.08 17.73
CA ALA A 170 3.37 -13.37 17.24
C ALA A 170 2.65 -14.59 17.86
N SER A 171 2.04 -14.43 19.03
CA SER A 171 1.25 -15.47 19.68
C SER A 171 -0.14 -15.71 19.05
N LEU A 172 -0.58 -14.82 18.15
CA LEU A 172 -1.86 -14.93 17.45
C LEU A 172 -1.77 -16.01 16.36
N ASN A 173 -2.65 -17.01 16.41
CA ASN A 173 -2.53 -18.21 15.58
C ASN A 173 -3.26 -18.10 14.24
N HIS A 174 -4.20 -17.17 14.11
CA HIS A 174 -5.07 -17.01 12.93
C HIS A 174 -4.83 -15.72 12.17
N VAL A 175 -3.76 -15.00 12.49
CA VAL A 175 -3.22 -13.90 11.68
C VAL A 175 -1.83 -14.26 11.13
N THR A 176 -1.45 -13.64 10.03
CA THR A 176 -0.10 -13.69 9.47
C THR A 176 0.38 -12.26 9.30
N ILE A 177 1.38 -11.87 10.08
CA ILE A 177 2.00 -10.55 9.99
C ILE A 177 2.98 -10.57 8.82
N GLN A 178 2.63 -9.91 7.72
CA GLN A 178 3.44 -9.90 6.50
C GLN A 178 4.37 -8.70 6.38
N GLY A 179 4.17 -7.66 7.19
CA GLY A 179 5.01 -6.47 7.09
C GLY A 179 4.46 -5.26 7.80
N LEU A 180 4.96 -4.11 7.39
CA LEU A 180 4.63 -2.81 7.94
C LEU A 180 3.95 -1.92 6.90
N MET A 181 3.11 -1.01 7.38
CA MET A 181 2.49 0.05 6.58
C MET A 181 2.74 1.40 7.24
N ALA A 182 2.96 2.44 6.44
CA ALA A 182 2.99 3.80 6.94
C ALA A 182 2.40 4.80 5.93
N ILE A 183 1.85 5.88 6.50
CA ILE A 183 1.43 7.08 5.77
C ILE A 183 2.20 8.26 6.38
N PRO A 184 3.25 8.76 5.73
CA PRO A 184 4.02 9.88 6.22
C PRO A 184 3.15 11.16 6.27
N PRO A 185 3.58 12.19 6.99
CA PRO A 185 2.97 13.52 6.93
C PRO A 185 2.90 14.03 5.48
N PRO A 186 1.85 14.79 5.12
CA PRO A 186 1.79 15.40 3.80
C PRO A 186 2.97 16.35 3.57
N VAL A 187 3.63 16.22 2.43
CA VAL A 187 4.79 17.03 2.06
C VAL A 187 4.58 17.73 0.71
N ARG A 188 5.28 18.85 0.49
CA ARG A 188 5.26 19.56 -0.81
C ARG A 188 6.20 18.92 -1.83
N ASP A 189 7.34 18.42 -1.35
CA ASP A 189 8.33 17.74 -2.15
C ASP A 189 8.41 16.27 -1.72
N ALA A 190 8.37 15.34 -2.70
CA ALA A 190 8.42 13.91 -2.47
C ALA A 190 9.66 13.46 -1.68
N GLU A 191 10.80 14.14 -1.89
CA GLU A 191 12.05 13.84 -1.19
C GLU A 191 11.96 14.05 0.33
N GLN A 192 11.07 14.91 0.79
CA GLN A 192 10.81 15.10 2.22
C GLN A 192 10.18 13.86 2.88
N SER A 193 9.56 12.95 2.10
CA SER A 193 9.04 11.67 2.60
C SER A 193 10.15 10.61 2.77
N ARG A 194 11.32 10.76 2.13
CA ARG A 194 12.41 9.78 2.13
C ARG A 194 12.86 9.36 3.53
N PRO A 195 13.09 10.26 4.50
CA PRO A 195 13.49 9.86 5.85
C PRO A 195 12.45 8.97 6.54
N HIS A 196 11.16 9.19 6.29
CA HIS A 196 10.08 8.38 6.85
C HIS A 196 10.08 6.96 6.25
N PHE A 197 10.22 6.84 4.92
CA PHE A 197 10.29 5.54 4.26
C PHE A 197 11.52 4.74 4.68
N ARG A 198 12.66 5.41 4.81
CA ARG A 198 13.89 4.80 5.32
C ARG A 198 13.71 4.26 6.75
N ARG A 199 13.11 5.06 7.65
CA ARG A 199 12.81 4.61 9.02
C ARG A 199 11.93 3.37 9.05
N LEU A 200 10.91 3.29 8.18
CA LEU A 200 10.03 2.10 8.10
C LEU A 200 10.82 0.87 7.67
N ARG A 201 11.67 0.99 6.63
CA ARG A 201 12.53 -0.09 6.16
C ARG A 201 13.51 -0.55 7.25
N GLU A 202 14.16 0.38 7.92
CA GLU A 202 15.10 0.07 9.01
C GLU A 202 14.40 -0.60 10.20
N LEU A 203 13.20 -0.16 10.55
CA LEU A 203 12.39 -0.82 11.57
C LEU A 203 12.07 -2.26 11.17
N ALA A 204 11.58 -2.49 9.95
CA ALA A 204 11.30 -3.84 9.46
C ALA A 204 12.53 -4.75 9.50
N ALA A 205 13.71 -4.23 9.10
CA ALA A 205 14.95 -4.96 9.13
C ALA A 205 15.37 -5.34 10.57
N ARG A 206 15.30 -4.39 11.52
CA ARG A 206 15.60 -4.66 12.94
C ARG A 206 14.65 -5.71 13.54
N LEU A 207 13.35 -5.60 13.27
CA LEU A 207 12.36 -6.57 13.77
C LEU A 207 12.56 -7.96 13.16
N THR A 208 12.92 -8.05 11.88
CA THR A 208 13.23 -9.31 11.21
C THR A 208 14.44 -10.00 11.84
N GLN A 209 15.48 -9.24 12.21
CA GLN A 209 16.69 -9.78 12.87
C GLN A 209 16.39 -10.41 14.24
N ARG A 210 15.26 -10.07 14.88
CA ARG A 210 14.84 -10.72 16.13
C ARG A 210 14.45 -12.20 15.96
N GLY A 211 14.19 -12.64 14.73
CA GLY A 211 13.88 -14.04 14.41
C GLY A 211 12.63 -14.58 15.11
N ILE A 212 11.62 -13.74 15.35
CA ILE A 212 10.40 -14.15 16.05
C ILE A 212 9.58 -15.07 15.17
N PRO A 213 9.29 -16.32 15.59
CA PRO A 213 8.50 -17.27 14.80
C PRO A 213 7.12 -16.70 14.44
N GLY A 214 6.69 -16.91 13.19
CA GLY A 214 5.37 -16.46 12.71
C GLY A 214 5.33 -15.00 12.23
N VAL A 215 6.42 -14.24 12.38
CA VAL A 215 6.54 -12.86 11.89
C VAL A 215 7.39 -12.85 10.63
N GLN A 216 6.79 -12.42 9.51
CA GLN A 216 7.46 -12.26 8.22
C GLN A 216 7.28 -10.80 7.77
N LEU A 217 8.32 -9.97 7.91
CA LEU A 217 8.23 -8.54 7.57
C LEU A 217 8.78 -8.27 6.15
N THR A 218 8.25 -9.01 5.18
CA THR A 218 8.66 -8.92 3.77
C THR A 218 7.96 -7.79 3.02
N GLU A 219 6.83 -7.29 3.55
CA GLU A 219 6.03 -6.27 2.91
C GLU A 219 6.24 -4.89 3.54
N LEU A 220 6.49 -3.91 2.70
CA LEU A 220 6.51 -2.49 3.06
C LEU A 220 5.47 -1.75 2.24
N SER A 221 4.30 -1.49 2.85
CA SER A 221 3.22 -0.73 2.23
C SER A 221 3.42 0.76 2.52
N MET A 222 4.02 1.47 1.58
CA MET A 222 4.32 2.90 1.69
C MET A 222 4.39 3.54 0.31
N GLY A 223 4.20 4.85 0.24
CA GLY A 223 4.15 5.60 -1.01
C GLY A 223 2.75 5.72 -1.61
N MET A 224 2.39 6.94 -1.96
CA MET A 224 1.15 7.35 -2.60
C MET A 224 1.44 8.14 -3.88
N SER A 225 0.41 8.66 -4.55
CA SER A 225 0.53 9.31 -5.87
C SER A 225 1.59 10.42 -5.96
N ASN A 226 1.95 11.05 -4.86
CA ASN A 226 2.92 12.15 -4.85
C ASN A 226 4.36 11.71 -4.57
N ASP A 227 4.57 10.56 -3.92
CA ASP A 227 5.87 10.15 -3.36
C ASP A 227 6.25 8.68 -3.60
N TYR A 228 5.46 7.94 -4.40
CA TYR A 228 5.69 6.50 -4.63
C TYR A 228 7.05 6.17 -5.27
N MET A 229 7.61 7.07 -6.08
CA MET A 229 8.93 6.87 -6.68
C MET A 229 10.01 6.80 -5.59
N VAL A 230 9.98 7.77 -4.66
CA VAL A 230 10.89 7.81 -3.51
C VAL A 230 10.65 6.61 -2.59
N ALA A 231 9.38 6.22 -2.39
CA ALA A 231 9.05 5.02 -1.61
C ALA A 231 9.63 3.74 -2.22
N ILE A 232 9.58 3.59 -3.55
CA ILE A 232 10.19 2.46 -4.26
C ILE A 232 11.70 2.43 -4.04
N GLN A 233 12.38 3.56 -4.19
CA GLN A 233 13.81 3.67 -3.95
C GLN A 233 14.19 3.31 -2.50
N GLU A 234 13.32 3.64 -1.54
CA GLU A 234 13.50 3.29 -0.12
C GLU A 234 12.97 1.92 0.27
N GLY A 235 12.52 1.09 -0.68
CA GLY A 235 12.21 -0.31 -0.39
C GLY A 235 10.74 -0.69 -0.37
N ALA A 236 9.80 0.16 -0.79
CA ALA A 236 8.39 -0.21 -0.89
C ALA A 236 8.18 -1.49 -1.71
N THR A 237 7.34 -2.40 -1.23
CA THR A 237 6.86 -3.58 -1.95
C THR A 237 5.41 -3.41 -2.39
N LEU A 238 4.67 -2.53 -1.71
CA LEU A 238 3.28 -2.16 -2.01
C LEU A 238 3.17 -0.64 -2.05
N ILE A 239 2.81 -0.09 -3.21
CA ILE A 239 2.49 1.33 -3.37
C ILE A 239 0.98 1.52 -3.57
N ARG A 240 0.39 2.58 -2.98
CA ARG A 240 -1.07 2.79 -2.98
C ARG A 240 -1.42 4.04 -3.80
N LEU A 241 -1.87 3.84 -5.04
CA LEU A 241 -2.12 4.93 -5.96
C LEU A 241 -3.62 5.10 -6.27
N GLY A 242 -4.14 6.30 -6.09
CA GLY A 242 -5.50 6.68 -6.44
C GLY A 242 -5.52 7.69 -7.59
N THR A 243 -5.17 8.93 -7.30
CA THR A 243 -5.23 10.04 -8.27
C THR A 243 -4.29 9.86 -9.46
N ALA A 244 -3.16 9.17 -9.29
CA ALA A 244 -2.26 8.84 -10.39
C ALA A 244 -2.92 7.92 -11.43
N ILE A 245 -3.86 7.05 -11.02
CA ILE A 245 -4.57 6.10 -11.90
C ILE A 245 -5.90 6.68 -12.36
N PHE A 246 -6.71 7.18 -11.43
CA PHE A 246 -8.10 7.55 -11.70
C PHE A 246 -8.29 9.05 -11.95
N GLY A 247 -7.23 9.86 -11.88
CA GLY A 247 -7.31 11.31 -11.97
C GLY A 247 -7.83 11.97 -10.69
N GLY A 248 -7.83 13.30 -10.66
CA GLY A 248 -8.44 14.08 -9.58
C GLY A 248 -9.96 13.86 -9.50
N ARG A 249 -10.54 14.09 -8.31
CA ARG A 249 -12.00 14.06 -8.17
C ARG A 249 -12.59 15.16 -9.06
N ARG A 250 -13.47 14.77 -9.96
CA ARG A 250 -14.40 15.74 -10.55
C ARG A 250 -15.42 16.05 -9.45
N GLY A 251 -15.35 17.26 -8.88
CA GLY A 251 -16.31 17.77 -7.92
C GLY A 251 -17.72 17.84 -8.51
#